data_fa98605acd34aa51536c9391ead4b817
#
_entry.id   fa98605acd34aa51536c9391ead4b817
#
_cell.length_a   1.000
_cell.length_b   1.000
_cell.length_c   1.000
_cell.angle_alpha   90.00
_cell.angle_beta   90.00
_cell.angle_gamma   90.00
#
_symmetry.space_group_name_H-M   'P 1'
#
loop_
_entity.id
_entity.type
_entity.pdbx_description
1 polymer ?
#
loop_
_entity_poly.entity_id
_entity_poly.type
_entity_poly.pdbx_seq_one_letter_code
_entity_poly.pdbx_strand_id
1 'polypeptide(L)'
;MKRAYTAFIVLGVMVAAFIVASPAYATFPGHNGRIAFQADTGAGNQIYTVRPNGHGLFQVTHVKPAAAGIDPGTSGATTPDWSPDGHWIAFSLNECTVARIHPNGTGLRVVASQTPGGCETDPAFTPDGHHLVFERFDPATNDDAIWIMGLNGEGRRRVGTGPGGAATPEVSPDGQTVTFLSFTPPDDLTAIFAVGIHGGPVRQVTPTLNGITFKHDWAPDGSRLVMSDNAGNPDLPVNVVTIRPDGTGLKYLTDNQTPDQRAFAGSYSPNGKWIVFRQERGDQSALMVMRTNGQGMHAILPFSDFRPRSIDWGPVPS
;
A
#
# COMPACT_ATOMS: atom_id res chain seq x y z
N MET A 1 27.53 -79.10 9.88
CA MET A 1 27.06 -78.22 8.79
C MET A 1 26.46 -76.96 9.50
N LYS A 2 27.24 -75.86 9.58
CA LYS A 2 26.81 -74.61 10.16
C LYS A 2 26.46 -73.62 9.00
N ARG A 3 25.22 -73.22 8.87
CA ARG A 3 24.77 -72.22 7.88
C ARG A 3 25.00 -70.81 8.47
N ALA A 4 25.82 -70.02 7.79
CA ALA A 4 25.99 -68.60 8.09
C ALA A 4 24.90 -67.82 7.37
N TYR A 5 24.17 -66.99 8.11
CA TYR A 5 23.24 -65.98 7.55
C TYR A 5 23.96 -64.65 7.43
N THR A 6 24.11 -64.17 6.23
CA THR A 6 24.64 -62.84 5.93
C THR A 6 23.46 -61.84 5.96
N ALA A 7 23.45 -60.93 6.92
CA ALA A 7 22.46 -59.86 6.97
C ALA A 7 22.96 -58.66 6.11
N PHE A 8 22.20 -58.31 5.10
CA PHE A 8 22.38 -57.04 4.34
C PHE A 8 21.69 -55.89 5.10
N ILE A 9 22.48 -54.96 5.57
CA ILE A 9 21.97 -53.66 6.09
C ILE A 9 21.85 -52.72 4.91
N VAL A 10 20.62 -52.41 4.51
CA VAL A 10 20.34 -51.36 3.52
C VAL A 10 20.28 -50.03 4.29
N LEU A 11 21.32 -49.21 4.12
CA LEU A 11 21.38 -47.85 4.66
C LEU A 11 20.56 -46.92 3.77
N GLY A 12 19.33 -46.62 4.17
CA GLY A 12 18.49 -45.65 3.49
C GLY A 12 18.99 -44.23 3.79
N VAL A 13 19.56 -43.55 2.81
CA VAL A 13 19.86 -42.11 2.89
C VAL A 13 18.58 -41.35 2.69
N MET A 14 17.99 -40.79 3.79
CA MET A 14 16.96 -39.79 3.71
C MET A 14 17.57 -38.47 3.24
N VAL A 15 17.35 -38.09 2.00
CA VAL A 15 17.60 -36.73 1.52
C VAL A 15 16.45 -35.87 2.02
N ALA A 16 16.66 -35.12 3.11
CA ALA A 16 15.76 -34.07 3.53
C ALA A 16 15.87 -32.93 2.52
N ALA A 17 14.89 -32.80 1.63
CA ALA A 17 14.73 -31.61 0.80
C ALA A 17 14.34 -30.46 1.70
N PHE A 18 15.27 -29.59 2.06
CA PHE A 18 14.97 -28.29 2.62
C PHE A 18 14.30 -27.45 1.53
N ILE A 19 12.96 -27.35 1.60
CA ILE A 19 12.23 -26.32 0.87
C ILE A 19 12.63 -25.02 1.56
N VAL A 20 13.60 -24.31 0.98
CA VAL A 20 13.86 -22.92 1.34
C VAL A 20 12.65 -22.13 0.82
N ALA A 21 11.68 -21.89 1.68
CA ALA A 21 10.62 -20.95 1.38
C ALA A 21 11.29 -19.60 1.08
N SER A 22 11.17 -19.14 -0.15
CA SER A 22 11.57 -17.78 -0.49
C SER A 22 10.79 -16.83 0.42
N PRO A 23 11.44 -15.87 1.07
CA PRO A 23 10.71 -14.89 1.86
C PRO A 23 9.72 -14.16 0.95
N ALA A 24 8.46 -14.15 1.35
CA ALA A 24 7.44 -13.32 0.73
C ALA A 24 7.62 -11.87 1.22
N TYR A 25 7.44 -10.90 0.33
CA TYR A 25 7.74 -9.49 0.62
C TYR A 25 6.58 -8.61 0.15
N ALA A 26 6.23 -7.51 0.82
CA ALA A 26 5.07 -6.66 0.51
C ALA A 26 5.41 -5.44 -0.36
N THR A 27 6.25 -4.53 -0.06
CA THR A 27 6.89 -3.80 -1.17
C THR A 27 7.84 -4.80 -1.80
N PHE A 28 7.45 -5.32 -2.94
CA PHE A 28 8.01 -6.54 -3.49
C PHE A 28 9.48 -6.36 -3.83
N PRO A 29 10.42 -7.14 -3.23
CA PRO A 29 11.83 -6.98 -3.56
C PRO A 29 12.05 -7.28 -5.01
N GLY A 30 12.80 -6.41 -5.63
CA GLY A 30 13.10 -6.55 -7.04
C GLY A 30 13.88 -5.36 -7.58
N HIS A 31 13.99 -5.35 -8.88
CA HIS A 31 14.46 -4.17 -9.58
C HIS A 31 13.36 -3.10 -9.59
N ASN A 32 13.75 -1.85 -9.40
CA ASN A 32 12.82 -0.72 -9.38
C ASN A 32 12.14 -0.56 -10.74
N GLY A 33 10.83 -0.75 -10.74
CA GLY A 33 9.96 -0.54 -11.88
C GLY A 33 9.40 0.89 -11.92
N ARG A 34 8.16 1.02 -12.39
CA ARG A 34 7.47 2.31 -12.50
C ARG A 34 6.81 2.68 -11.17
N ILE A 35 6.62 3.98 -10.98
CA ILE A 35 5.87 4.55 -9.87
C ILE A 35 4.46 4.84 -10.37
N ALA A 36 3.45 4.28 -9.73
CA ALA A 36 2.04 4.55 -9.96
C ALA A 36 1.54 5.62 -8.98
N PHE A 37 0.59 6.42 -9.40
CA PHE A 37 -0.08 7.41 -8.56
C PHE A 37 -1.40 7.84 -9.20
N GLN A 38 -2.31 8.35 -8.39
CA GLN A 38 -3.50 9.04 -8.89
C GLN A 38 -3.22 10.53 -9.06
N ALA A 39 -3.84 11.12 -10.07
CA ALA A 39 -3.91 12.57 -10.22
C ALA A 39 -5.24 12.99 -10.86
N ASP A 40 -5.75 14.15 -10.43
CA ASP A 40 -6.95 14.74 -11.02
C ASP A 40 -6.61 15.42 -12.36
N THR A 41 -7.45 15.18 -13.35
CA THR A 41 -7.35 15.77 -14.70
C THR A 41 -8.32 16.94 -14.90
N GLY A 42 -9.04 17.35 -13.85
CA GLY A 42 -10.19 18.26 -13.96
C GLY A 42 -11.49 17.57 -14.42
N ALA A 43 -11.38 16.28 -14.80
CA ALA A 43 -12.50 15.41 -15.17
C ALA A 43 -12.54 14.14 -14.29
N GLY A 44 -11.97 14.21 -13.09
CA GLY A 44 -11.83 13.11 -12.13
C GLY A 44 -10.42 12.47 -12.13
N ASN A 45 -10.19 11.69 -11.11
CA ASN A 45 -8.90 11.04 -10.87
C ASN A 45 -8.61 9.96 -11.91
N GLN A 46 -7.36 9.88 -12.32
CA GLN A 46 -6.84 8.83 -13.18
C GLN A 46 -5.54 8.28 -12.59
N ILE A 47 -5.24 7.01 -12.88
CA ILE A 47 -3.95 6.42 -12.54
C ILE A 47 -2.94 6.75 -13.62
N TYR A 48 -1.79 7.22 -13.17
CA TYR A 48 -0.61 7.49 -13.97
C TYR A 48 0.55 6.61 -13.53
N THR A 49 1.49 6.39 -14.44
CA THR A 49 2.80 5.82 -14.09
C THR A 49 3.92 6.65 -14.66
N VAL A 50 5.06 6.68 -13.95
CA VAL A 50 6.30 7.34 -14.39
C VAL A 50 7.51 6.46 -14.06
N ARG A 51 8.61 6.56 -14.83
CA ARG A 51 9.86 5.89 -14.46
C ARG A 51 10.54 6.64 -13.30
N PRO A 52 11.40 5.98 -12.50
CA PRO A 52 12.11 6.62 -11.39
C PRO A 52 13.01 7.80 -11.78
N ASN A 53 13.36 7.91 -13.06
CA ASN A 53 14.12 9.06 -13.60
C ASN A 53 13.23 10.21 -14.13
N GLY A 54 11.91 10.15 -13.88
CA GLY A 54 10.95 11.17 -14.30
C GLY A 54 10.49 11.08 -15.76
N HIS A 55 11.06 10.18 -16.57
CA HIS A 55 10.66 10.05 -17.97
C HIS A 55 9.46 9.10 -18.16
N GLY A 56 8.77 9.27 -19.27
CA GLY A 56 7.72 8.38 -19.72
C GLY A 56 6.50 8.41 -18.80
N LEU A 57 6.10 9.61 -18.36
CA LEU A 57 4.79 9.82 -17.73
C LEU A 57 3.71 9.28 -18.66
N PHE A 58 2.86 8.39 -18.14
CA PHE A 58 1.84 7.70 -18.91
C PHE A 58 0.54 7.59 -18.12
N GLN A 59 -0.57 8.00 -18.71
CA GLN A 59 -1.89 7.82 -18.14
C GLN A 59 -2.37 6.40 -18.41
N VAL A 60 -2.59 5.62 -17.35
CA VAL A 60 -2.97 4.20 -17.43
C VAL A 60 -4.48 4.04 -17.58
N THR A 61 -5.27 4.83 -16.84
CA THR A 61 -6.73 4.73 -16.85
C THR A 61 -7.35 5.89 -17.61
N HIS A 62 -8.50 5.61 -18.27
CA HIS A 62 -9.34 6.59 -18.95
C HIS A 62 -10.81 6.36 -18.52
N VAL A 63 -11.02 6.24 -17.21
CA VAL A 63 -12.36 6.00 -16.67
C VAL A 63 -13.14 7.30 -16.63
N LYS A 64 -14.43 7.18 -16.94
CA LYS A 64 -15.34 8.31 -16.77
C LYS A 64 -15.69 8.42 -15.29
N PRO A 65 -15.69 9.62 -14.74
CA PRO A 65 -16.21 9.84 -13.39
C PRO A 65 -17.64 9.33 -13.29
N ALA A 66 -18.02 8.87 -12.11
CA ALA A 66 -19.41 8.54 -11.83
C ALA A 66 -20.31 9.77 -11.99
N ALA A 67 -21.62 9.53 -12.15
CA ALA A 67 -22.60 10.58 -12.37
C ALA A 67 -22.61 11.63 -11.23
N ALA A 68 -23.11 12.85 -11.54
CA ALA A 68 -23.15 13.98 -10.64
C ALA A 68 -23.69 13.62 -9.22
N GLY A 69 -22.94 14.00 -8.19
CA GLY A 69 -23.27 13.76 -6.78
C GLY A 69 -22.20 13.01 -6.00
N ILE A 70 -21.16 12.52 -6.66
CA ILE A 70 -19.98 11.88 -6.05
C ILE A 70 -18.90 12.95 -5.86
N ASP A 71 -18.16 12.87 -4.76
CA ASP A 71 -17.05 13.79 -4.48
C ASP A 71 -16.03 13.75 -5.64
N PRO A 72 -15.73 14.90 -6.28
CA PRO A 72 -14.74 14.97 -7.35
C PRO A 72 -13.36 14.45 -6.93
N GLY A 73 -13.03 14.51 -5.62
CA GLY A 73 -11.77 14.05 -5.07
C GLY A 73 -11.60 12.53 -5.04
N THR A 74 -12.69 11.79 -5.13
CA THR A 74 -12.72 10.31 -5.02
C THR A 74 -13.22 9.65 -6.30
N SER A 75 -13.92 10.37 -7.20
CA SER A 75 -14.42 9.81 -8.46
C SER A 75 -13.30 9.50 -9.46
N GLY A 76 -13.49 8.48 -10.27
CA GLY A 76 -12.52 8.03 -11.26
C GLY A 76 -11.71 6.82 -10.79
N ALA A 77 -10.41 6.85 -10.96
CA ALA A 77 -9.48 5.81 -10.52
C ALA A 77 -8.55 6.35 -9.44
N THR A 78 -8.56 5.73 -8.25
CA THR A 78 -7.82 6.20 -7.07
C THR A 78 -7.04 5.05 -6.41
N THR A 79 -6.13 5.37 -5.50
CA THR A 79 -5.42 4.43 -4.62
C THR A 79 -4.79 3.23 -5.35
N PRO A 80 -3.87 3.47 -6.30
CA PRO A 80 -3.21 2.39 -7.01
C PRO A 80 -2.25 1.61 -6.12
N ASP A 81 -2.20 0.29 -6.35
CA ASP A 81 -1.27 -0.64 -5.74
C ASP A 81 -0.75 -1.66 -6.77
N TRP A 82 0.56 -1.86 -6.84
CA TRP A 82 1.18 -2.77 -7.78
C TRP A 82 1.09 -4.23 -7.33
N SER A 83 0.89 -5.13 -8.30
CA SER A 83 1.09 -6.55 -8.05
C SER A 83 2.57 -6.91 -7.87
N PRO A 84 2.89 -7.97 -7.09
CA PRO A 84 4.27 -8.40 -6.83
C PRO A 84 5.06 -8.76 -8.10
N ASP A 85 4.39 -9.21 -9.14
CA ASP A 85 4.98 -9.54 -10.43
C ASP A 85 5.10 -8.35 -11.39
N GLY A 86 4.62 -7.16 -11.00
CA GLY A 86 4.63 -5.95 -11.82
C GLY A 86 3.70 -5.96 -13.03
N HIS A 87 2.81 -6.94 -13.16
CA HIS A 87 1.92 -7.07 -14.32
C HIS A 87 0.56 -6.39 -14.16
N TRP A 88 0.17 -6.07 -12.93
CA TRP A 88 -1.11 -5.47 -12.61
C TRP A 88 -0.97 -4.26 -11.69
N ILE A 89 -1.94 -3.35 -11.79
CA ILE A 89 -2.21 -2.29 -10.83
C ILE A 89 -3.65 -2.49 -10.36
N ALA A 90 -3.85 -2.74 -9.07
CA ALA A 90 -5.16 -2.69 -8.43
C ALA A 90 -5.47 -1.24 -8.06
N PHE A 91 -6.74 -0.86 -8.01
CA PHE A 91 -7.15 0.50 -7.69
C PHE A 91 -8.64 0.55 -7.32
N SER A 92 -9.04 1.63 -6.65
CA SER A 92 -10.45 1.95 -6.42
C SER A 92 -11.04 2.61 -7.66
N LEU A 93 -12.16 2.09 -8.15
CA LEU A 93 -12.90 2.61 -9.30
C LEU A 93 -14.19 3.24 -8.82
N ASN A 94 -14.36 4.55 -9.11
CA ASN A 94 -15.57 5.32 -8.78
C ASN A 94 -16.03 5.09 -7.32
N GLU A 95 -15.12 5.27 -6.39
CA GLU A 95 -15.27 5.24 -4.92
C GLU A 95 -15.55 3.86 -4.29
N CYS A 96 -16.35 3.01 -4.93
CA CYS A 96 -16.90 1.84 -4.23
C CYS A 96 -16.66 0.52 -4.96
N THR A 97 -15.64 0.44 -5.80
CA THR A 97 -15.39 -0.78 -6.56
C THR A 97 -13.89 -1.03 -6.71
N VAL A 98 -13.41 -2.20 -6.32
CA VAL A 98 -12.04 -2.62 -6.58
C VAL A 98 -11.91 -3.11 -8.02
N ALA A 99 -10.91 -2.60 -8.73
CA ALA A 99 -10.57 -3.01 -10.08
C ALA A 99 -9.06 -3.23 -10.23
N ARG A 100 -8.65 -3.85 -11.32
CA ARG A 100 -7.25 -3.98 -11.72
C ARG A 100 -7.08 -3.79 -13.21
N ILE A 101 -5.89 -3.31 -13.63
CA ILE A 101 -5.56 -3.01 -15.02
C ILE A 101 -4.09 -3.34 -15.28
N HIS A 102 -3.72 -3.66 -16.52
CA HIS A 102 -2.31 -3.75 -16.88
C HIS A 102 -1.67 -2.34 -16.94
N PRO A 103 -0.36 -2.21 -16.65
CA PRO A 103 0.32 -0.90 -16.66
C PRO A 103 0.35 -0.19 -18.03
N ASN A 104 0.04 -0.91 -19.10
CA ASN A 104 -0.11 -0.36 -20.44
C ASN A 104 -1.53 0.15 -20.75
N GLY A 105 -2.45 0.13 -19.77
CA GLY A 105 -3.82 0.61 -19.89
C GLY A 105 -4.81 -0.40 -20.49
N THR A 106 -4.40 -1.65 -20.70
CA THR A 106 -5.28 -2.69 -21.23
C THR A 106 -5.79 -3.64 -20.12
N GLY A 107 -6.80 -4.44 -20.43
CA GLY A 107 -7.25 -5.52 -19.57
C GLY A 107 -7.93 -5.08 -18.27
N LEU A 108 -8.62 -3.93 -18.27
CA LEU A 108 -9.41 -3.50 -17.11
C LEU A 108 -10.37 -4.62 -16.67
N ARG A 109 -10.32 -4.96 -15.39
CA ARG A 109 -11.18 -5.95 -14.74
C ARG A 109 -11.68 -5.44 -13.41
N VAL A 110 -12.97 -5.50 -13.19
CA VAL A 110 -13.59 -5.34 -11.89
C VAL A 110 -13.35 -6.64 -11.10
N VAL A 111 -12.74 -6.54 -9.93
CA VAL A 111 -12.39 -7.70 -9.09
C VAL A 111 -13.48 -7.95 -8.04
N ALA A 112 -14.03 -6.87 -7.50
CA ALA A 112 -15.03 -6.94 -6.47
C ALA A 112 -16.43 -7.00 -7.07
N SER A 113 -17.21 -8.00 -6.69
CA SER A 113 -18.64 -7.95 -6.90
C SER A 113 -19.28 -7.20 -5.73
N GLN A 114 -20.09 -6.25 -6.05
CA GLN A 114 -20.80 -5.45 -5.08
C GLN A 114 -21.65 -6.31 -4.15
N THR A 115 -21.41 -6.21 -2.87
CA THR A 115 -22.47 -6.47 -1.90
C THR A 115 -23.43 -5.31 -2.05
N PRO A 116 -24.75 -5.54 -2.26
CA PRO A 116 -25.69 -4.44 -2.41
C PRO A 116 -25.56 -3.44 -1.25
N GLY A 117 -25.23 -2.18 -1.55
CA GLY A 117 -25.10 -1.10 -0.59
C GLY A 117 -23.74 -0.99 0.12
N GLY A 118 -22.78 -1.89 -0.10
CA GLY A 118 -21.43 -1.78 0.46
C GLY A 118 -20.49 -1.02 -0.47
N CYS A 119 -19.47 -0.39 0.11
CA CYS A 119 -18.38 0.28 -0.59
C CYS A 119 -17.07 -0.47 -0.38
N GLU A 120 -16.33 -0.77 -1.44
CA GLU A 120 -15.06 -1.49 -1.40
C GLU A 120 -13.98 -0.64 -2.06
N THR A 121 -12.93 -0.32 -1.33
CA THR A 121 -11.89 0.64 -1.72
C THR A 121 -10.52 0.26 -1.21
N ASP A 122 -9.51 1.03 -1.58
CA ASP A 122 -8.13 0.96 -1.12
C ASP A 122 -7.54 -0.46 -1.17
N PRO A 123 -7.51 -1.08 -2.37
CA PRO A 123 -6.95 -2.41 -2.50
C PRO A 123 -5.44 -2.41 -2.35
N ALA A 124 -4.90 -3.44 -1.68
CA ALA A 124 -3.48 -3.76 -1.68
C ALA A 124 -3.26 -5.26 -1.95
N PHE A 125 -2.28 -5.60 -2.78
CA PHE A 125 -1.95 -7.00 -3.06
C PHE A 125 -1.30 -7.69 -1.86
N THR A 126 -1.57 -8.98 -1.71
CA THR A 126 -0.74 -9.83 -0.86
C THR A 126 0.57 -10.16 -1.55
N PRO A 127 1.67 -10.41 -0.81
CA PRO A 127 2.98 -10.71 -1.38
C PRO A 127 3.04 -11.95 -2.28
N ASP A 128 2.12 -12.89 -2.09
CA ASP A 128 1.98 -14.06 -2.97
C ASP A 128 1.29 -13.74 -4.31
N GLY A 129 0.75 -12.52 -4.45
CA GLY A 129 0.05 -12.06 -5.64
C GLY A 129 -1.30 -12.73 -5.91
N HIS A 130 -1.83 -13.48 -4.94
CA HIS A 130 -3.07 -14.26 -5.15
C HIS A 130 -4.32 -13.63 -4.54
N HIS A 131 -4.14 -12.66 -3.63
CA HIS A 131 -5.25 -12.01 -2.94
C HIS A 131 -5.10 -10.49 -2.96
N LEU A 132 -6.21 -9.81 -2.65
CA LEU A 132 -6.25 -8.39 -2.31
C LEU A 132 -6.82 -8.24 -0.90
N VAL A 133 -6.18 -7.43 -0.07
CA VAL A 133 -6.81 -6.82 1.10
C VAL A 133 -7.42 -5.49 0.67
N PHE A 134 -8.52 -5.11 1.28
CA PHE A 134 -9.24 -3.89 0.90
C PHE A 134 -10.10 -3.39 2.06
N GLU A 135 -10.41 -2.11 2.04
CA GLU A 135 -11.41 -1.51 2.93
C GLU A 135 -12.81 -1.85 2.43
N ARG A 136 -13.70 -2.20 3.35
CA ARG A 136 -15.11 -2.35 3.06
C ARG A 136 -15.96 -1.66 4.11
N PHE A 137 -16.74 -0.70 3.66
CA PHE A 137 -17.77 -0.03 4.44
C PHE A 137 -19.14 -0.61 4.10
N ASP A 138 -19.90 -0.98 5.14
CA ASP A 138 -21.29 -1.45 5.03
C ASP A 138 -22.21 -0.43 5.72
N PRO A 139 -22.94 0.41 4.94
CA PRO A 139 -23.80 1.45 5.52
C PRO A 139 -25.01 0.88 6.28
N ALA A 140 -25.42 -0.36 6.03
CA ALA A 140 -26.55 -0.97 6.73
C ALA A 140 -26.22 -1.34 8.17
N THR A 141 -24.96 -1.69 8.44
CA THR A 141 -24.46 -2.07 9.77
C THR A 141 -23.50 -1.04 10.36
N ASN A 142 -23.11 -0.02 9.58
CA ASN A 142 -22.04 0.92 9.89
C ASN A 142 -20.73 0.19 10.23
N ASP A 143 -20.49 -0.97 9.60
CA ASP A 143 -19.23 -1.72 9.74
C ASP A 143 -18.22 -1.23 8.70
N ASP A 144 -17.10 -0.74 9.19
CA ASP A 144 -15.97 -0.31 8.41
C ASP A 144 -14.75 -1.15 8.80
N ALA A 145 -14.30 -2.00 7.89
CA ALA A 145 -13.34 -3.04 8.21
C ALA A 145 -12.45 -3.41 7.03
N ILE A 146 -11.31 -4.00 7.34
CA ILE A 146 -10.43 -4.63 6.36
C ILE A 146 -10.93 -6.03 6.05
N TRP A 147 -11.01 -6.31 4.77
CA TRP A 147 -11.38 -7.59 4.18
C TRP A 147 -10.27 -8.10 3.27
N ILE A 148 -10.30 -9.39 2.95
CA ILE A 148 -9.43 -10.04 1.97
C ILE A 148 -10.28 -10.87 1.02
N MET A 149 -9.86 -10.95 -0.26
CA MET A 149 -10.47 -11.76 -1.30
C MET A 149 -9.44 -12.24 -2.31
N GLY A 150 -9.75 -13.29 -3.04
CA GLY A 150 -8.99 -13.69 -4.22
C GLY A 150 -9.14 -12.69 -5.38
N LEU A 151 -8.23 -12.75 -6.36
CA LEU A 151 -8.20 -11.83 -7.51
C LEU A 151 -9.42 -11.91 -8.44
N ASN A 152 -10.27 -12.91 -8.26
CA ASN A 152 -11.57 -13.09 -8.92
C ASN A 152 -12.76 -12.63 -8.07
N GLY A 153 -12.49 -12.08 -6.86
CA GLY A 153 -13.51 -11.65 -5.91
C GLY A 153 -14.10 -12.74 -5.03
N GLU A 154 -13.58 -13.96 -5.11
CA GLU A 154 -14.04 -15.10 -4.28
C GLU A 154 -13.31 -15.19 -2.93
N GLY A 155 -13.81 -16.04 -2.03
CA GLY A 155 -13.17 -16.32 -0.74
C GLY A 155 -13.12 -15.13 0.21
N ARG A 156 -14.08 -14.20 0.10
CA ARG A 156 -14.15 -13.00 0.91
C ARG A 156 -14.28 -13.31 2.39
N ARG A 157 -13.45 -12.69 3.19
CA ARG A 157 -13.56 -12.75 4.64
C ARG A 157 -13.07 -11.46 5.28
N ARG A 158 -13.66 -11.13 6.42
CA ARG A 158 -13.24 -10.02 7.27
C ARG A 158 -11.88 -10.36 7.91
N VAL A 159 -10.97 -9.40 7.93
CA VAL A 159 -9.67 -9.50 8.60
C VAL A 159 -9.71 -8.81 9.97
N GLY A 160 -10.17 -7.57 10.02
CA GLY A 160 -10.29 -6.83 11.26
C GLY A 160 -10.74 -5.39 11.08
N THR A 161 -10.90 -4.70 12.20
CA THR A 161 -11.18 -3.26 12.25
C THR A 161 -10.52 -2.64 13.45
N GLY A 162 -10.29 -1.33 13.41
CA GLY A 162 -9.83 -0.54 14.55
C GLY A 162 -10.97 0.08 15.36
N PRO A 163 -10.64 0.93 16.34
CA PRO A 163 -11.63 1.57 17.21
C PRO A 163 -12.63 2.49 16.48
N GLY A 164 -12.22 3.11 15.39
CA GLY A 164 -13.04 4.04 14.60
C GLY A 164 -13.10 3.65 13.13
N GLY A 165 -13.20 2.34 12.82
CA GLY A 165 -13.17 1.84 11.45
C GLY A 165 -11.77 1.39 11.00
N ALA A 166 -11.60 1.09 9.71
CA ALA A 166 -10.33 0.66 9.17
C ALA A 166 -10.19 1.03 7.69
N ALA A 167 -9.16 1.79 7.34
CA ALA A 167 -8.90 2.30 6.01
C ALA A 167 -7.47 2.02 5.53
N THR A 168 -7.26 2.11 4.23
CA THR A 168 -5.94 2.05 3.57
C THR A 168 -5.05 0.90 4.07
N PRO A 169 -5.46 -0.36 3.88
CA PRO A 169 -4.69 -1.51 4.33
C PRO A 169 -3.39 -1.67 3.54
N GLU A 170 -2.35 -2.18 4.23
CA GLU A 170 -1.09 -2.62 3.63
C GLU A 170 -0.69 -3.97 4.22
N VAL A 171 -0.10 -4.85 3.42
CA VAL A 171 0.32 -6.18 3.87
C VAL A 171 1.82 -6.21 4.16
N SER A 172 2.23 -6.79 5.27
CA SER A 172 3.66 -6.96 5.59
C SER A 172 4.37 -7.85 4.58
N PRO A 173 5.69 -7.65 4.37
CA PRO A 173 6.47 -8.41 3.39
C PRO A 173 6.43 -9.92 3.55
N ASP A 174 6.23 -10.42 4.76
CA ASP A 174 6.09 -11.85 5.04
C ASP A 174 4.66 -12.40 4.82
N GLY A 175 3.72 -11.51 4.44
CA GLY A 175 2.31 -11.85 4.22
C GLY A 175 1.52 -12.21 5.48
N GLN A 176 2.06 -11.97 6.68
CA GLN A 176 1.44 -12.42 7.93
C GLN A 176 0.63 -11.33 8.62
N THR A 177 0.93 -10.07 8.37
CA THR A 177 0.33 -8.92 9.07
C THR A 177 -0.30 -7.97 8.07
N VAL A 178 -1.49 -7.48 8.39
CA VAL A 178 -2.11 -6.34 7.72
C VAL A 178 -2.02 -5.14 8.65
N THR A 179 -1.46 -4.04 8.16
CA THR A 179 -1.54 -2.73 8.81
C THR A 179 -2.60 -1.88 8.14
N PHE A 180 -3.25 -1.02 8.90
CA PHE A 180 -4.31 -0.16 8.41
C PHE A 180 -4.44 1.09 9.27
N LEU A 181 -5.01 2.14 8.72
CA LEU A 181 -5.37 3.35 9.48
C LEU A 181 -6.69 3.13 10.21
N SER A 182 -6.79 3.66 11.43
CA SER A 182 -8.04 3.78 12.17
C SER A 182 -8.08 5.07 12.94
N PHE A 183 -9.29 5.60 13.13
CA PHE A 183 -9.53 6.74 14.00
C PHE A 183 -9.54 6.29 15.47
N THR A 184 -9.03 7.16 16.33
CA THR A 184 -8.99 6.91 17.79
C THR A 184 -9.92 7.91 18.48
N PRO A 185 -11.13 7.45 18.93
CA PRO A 185 -12.01 8.30 19.72
C PRO A 185 -11.36 8.74 21.04
N PRO A 186 -11.71 9.92 21.60
CA PRO A 186 -12.73 10.87 21.11
C PRO A 186 -12.21 11.92 20.14
N ASP A 187 -10.90 11.98 19.87
CA ASP A 187 -10.26 13.13 19.22
C ASP A 187 -10.15 12.95 17.69
N ASP A 188 -10.69 11.86 17.13
CA ASP A 188 -10.64 11.50 15.70
C ASP A 188 -9.22 11.52 15.11
N LEU A 189 -8.22 11.33 15.98
CA LEU A 189 -6.82 11.21 15.55
C LEU A 189 -6.61 9.85 14.87
N THR A 190 -5.86 9.84 13.78
CA THR A 190 -5.54 8.60 13.09
C THR A 190 -4.31 7.94 13.69
N ALA A 191 -4.31 6.61 13.73
CA ALA A 191 -3.17 5.79 14.06
C ALA A 191 -3.08 4.56 13.15
N ILE A 192 -1.88 4.01 12.98
CA ILE A 192 -1.70 2.73 12.32
C ILE A 192 -1.95 1.61 13.33
N PHE A 193 -2.80 0.68 12.94
CA PHE A 193 -3.07 -0.57 13.65
C PHE A 193 -2.56 -1.76 12.83
N ALA A 194 -2.37 -2.88 13.50
CA ALA A 194 -1.96 -4.14 12.89
C ALA A 194 -2.82 -5.30 13.38
N VAL A 195 -3.10 -6.23 12.47
CA VAL A 195 -3.81 -7.49 12.72
C VAL A 195 -3.17 -8.61 11.92
N GLY A 196 -3.25 -9.85 12.38
CA GLY A 196 -2.85 -10.99 11.56
C GLY A 196 -3.69 -11.10 10.29
N ILE A 197 -3.11 -11.52 9.17
CA ILE A 197 -3.85 -11.64 7.90
C ILE A 197 -5.03 -12.62 8.00
N HIS A 198 -4.99 -13.55 8.92
CA HIS A 198 -6.08 -14.49 9.22
C HIS A 198 -7.06 -13.96 10.27
N GLY A 199 -6.90 -12.71 10.73
CA GLY A 199 -7.64 -12.13 11.84
C GLY A 199 -6.89 -12.30 13.16
N GLY A 200 -7.58 -12.00 14.26
CA GLY A 200 -7.01 -12.09 15.61
C GLY A 200 -6.97 -10.75 16.34
N PRO A 201 -6.17 -10.64 17.41
CA PRO A 201 -6.07 -9.39 18.17
C PRO A 201 -5.51 -8.24 17.33
N VAL A 202 -6.22 -7.11 17.38
CA VAL A 202 -5.77 -5.86 16.78
C VAL A 202 -4.89 -5.12 17.79
N ARG A 203 -3.74 -4.61 17.33
CA ARG A 203 -2.83 -3.80 18.15
C ARG A 203 -2.51 -2.49 17.47
N GLN A 204 -2.38 -1.44 18.23
CA GLN A 204 -1.89 -0.15 17.75
C GLN A 204 -0.37 -0.22 17.51
N VAL A 205 0.09 0.32 16.38
CA VAL A 205 1.50 0.36 15.98
C VAL A 205 2.10 1.73 16.28
N THR A 206 1.41 2.79 15.87
CA THR A 206 1.90 4.14 16.14
C THR A 206 1.40 4.63 17.49
N PRO A 207 2.16 5.49 18.19
CA PRO A 207 1.61 6.22 19.32
C PRO A 207 0.32 6.96 18.92
N THR A 208 -0.54 7.27 19.87
CA THR A 208 -1.82 7.99 19.69
C THR A 208 -1.62 9.44 19.25
N LEU A 209 -0.72 9.70 18.43
CA LEU A 209 -0.36 11.05 18.12
C LEU A 209 -0.52 11.21 16.64
N ASN A 210 -1.68 11.72 16.12
CA ASN A 210 -1.24 12.61 15.15
C ASN A 210 -1.68 12.31 13.73
N GLY A 211 -2.07 13.31 13.03
CA GLY A 211 -2.37 13.41 11.62
C GLY A 211 -1.56 12.54 10.67
N ILE A 212 -1.70 11.23 10.82
CA ILE A 212 -1.19 10.28 9.83
C ILE A 212 -2.03 10.49 8.59
N THR A 213 -1.37 10.87 7.54
CA THR A 213 -2.02 11.08 6.25
C THR A 213 -2.22 9.74 5.53
N PHE A 214 -3.25 9.67 4.75
CA PHE A 214 -3.91 8.56 4.06
C PHE A 214 -3.08 7.47 3.37
N LYS A 215 -1.77 7.39 3.49
CA LYS A 215 -0.92 6.32 2.95
C LYS A 215 0.21 6.01 3.93
N HIS A 216 0.45 4.73 4.11
CA HIS A 216 1.66 4.19 4.71
C HIS A 216 2.14 3.02 3.86
N ASP A 217 3.36 2.57 4.04
CA ASP A 217 3.89 1.44 3.30
C ASP A 217 5.02 0.75 4.08
N TRP A 218 5.23 -0.52 3.80
CA TRP A 218 6.26 -1.34 4.40
C TRP A 218 7.59 -1.26 3.65
N ALA A 219 8.70 -1.18 4.39
CA ALA A 219 10.00 -1.47 3.81
C ALA A 219 10.04 -2.93 3.29
N PRO A 220 10.68 -3.22 2.15
CA PRO A 220 10.70 -4.57 1.58
C PRO A 220 11.31 -5.63 2.50
N ASP A 221 12.13 -5.25 3.45
CA ASP A 221 12.73 -6.13 4.47
C ASP A 221 11.86 -6.27 5.75
N GLY A 222 10.69 -5.65 5.78
CA GLY A 222 9.77 -5.65 6.92
C GLY A 222 10.25 -4.86 8.14
N SER A 223 11.38 -4.19 8.05
CA SER A 223 12.02 -3.55 9.21
C SER A 223 11.35 -2.25 9.66
N ARG A 224 10.64 -1.57 8.77
CA ARG A 224 10.02 -0.27 9.03
C ARG A 224 8.76 -0.04 8.19
N LEU A 225 7.94 0.89 8.68
CA LEU A 225 6.86 1.53 7.93
C LEU A 225 7.31 2.96 7.57
N VAL A 226 6.92 3.45 6.39
CA VAL A 226 6.97 4.86 6.02
C VAL A 226 5.55 5.44 6.07
N MET A 227 5.42 6.65 6.54
CA MET A 227 4.15 7.37 6.67
C MET A 227 4.39 8.87 6.74
N SER A 228 3.31 9.64 6.78
CA SER A 228 3.36 11.09 6.99
C SER A 228 2.90 11.43 8.40
N ASP A 229 3.49 12.46 8.99
CA ASP A 229 3.18 12.91 10.34
C ASP A 229 3.23 14.44 10.42
N ASN A 230 2.24 15.04 11.09
CA ASN A 230 2.20 16.45 11.47
C ASN A 230 2.05 16.63 12.99
N ALA A 231 2.45 15.65 13.77
CA ALA A 231 2.34 15.62 15.23
C ALA A 231 0.91 15.88 15.76
N GLY A 232 -0.14 15.48 14.98
CA GLY A 232 -1.56 15.67 15.34
C GLY A 232 -2.06 17.08 15.31
N ASN A 233 -1.31 17.96 14.74
CA ASN A 233 -1.69 19.37 14.65
C ASN A 233 -1.73 19.82 13.18
N PRO A 234 -2.90 20.16 12.62
CA PRO A 234 -3.04 20.62 11.24
C PRO A 234 -2.28 21.91 10.93
N ASP A 235 -1.94 22.68 11.95
CA ASP A 235 -1.17 23.92 11.84
C ASP A 235 0.36 23.66 11.75
N LEU A 236 0.79 22.42 11.95
CA LEU A 236 2.19 22.04 11.79
C LEU A 236 2.48 21.48 10.38
N PRO A 237 3.73 21.63 9.91
CA PRO A 237 4.14 21.05 8.63
C PRO A 237 4.04 19.52 8.64
N VAL A 238 3.63 18.94 7.52
CA VAL A 238 3.61 17.49 7.35
C VAL A 238 4.99 17.02 6.93
N ASN A 239 5.50 15.98 7.59
CA ASN A 239 6.78 15.38 7.31
C ASN A 239 6.68 13.89 6.98
N VAL A 240 7.56 13.38 6.13
CA VAL A 240 7.75 11.94 5.94
C VAL A 240 8.55 11.39 7.11
N VAL A 241 8.01 10.35 7.73
CA VAL A 241 8.60 9.68 8.87
C VAL A 241 8.67 8.17 8.64
N THR A 242 9.53 7.48 9.38
CA THR A 242 9.53 6.02 9.46
C THR A 242 9.48 5.55 10.90
N ILE A 243 8.85 4.38 11.12
CA ILE A 243 8.72 3.75 12.44
C ILE A 243 8.95 2.25 12.31
N ARG A 244 9.39 1.56 13.37
CA ARG A 244 9.41 0.10 13.39
C ARG A 244 8.01 -0.47 13.60
N PRO A 245 7.74 -1.71 13.14
CA PRO A 245 6.43 -2.34 13.31
C PRO A 245 6.04 -2.59 14.78
N ASP A 246 7.00 -2.54 15.69
CA ASP A 246 6.77 -2.61 17.14
C ASP A 246 6.40 -1.26 17.79
N GLY A 247 6.31 -0.18 16.98
CA GLY A 247 5.98 1.16 17.43
C GLY A 247 7.16 1.97 17.95
N THR A 248 8.39 1.47 17.85
CA THR A 248 9.58 2.16 18.33
C THR A 248 10.39 2.79 17.21
N GLY A 249 11.31 3.68 17.57
CA GLY A 249 12.29 4.24 16.63
C GLY A 249 11.69 5.13 15.54
N LEU A 250 10.69 5.94 15.88
CA LEU A 250 10.20 7.00 15.01
C LEU A 250 11.36 7.89 14.55
N LYS A 251 11.43 8.13 13.26
CA LYS A 251 12.48 8.95 12.63
C LYS A 251 11.90 9.83 11.55
N TYR A 252 12.11 11.14 11.65
CA TYR A 252 11.80 12.12 10.62
C TYR A 252 12.83 12.04 9.49
N LEU A 253 12.37 11.98 8.24
CA LEU A 253 13.20 11.95 7.04
C LEU A 253 13.18 13.28 6.29
N THR A 254 12.13 14.06 6.44
CA THR A 254 12.03 15.45 5.96
C THR A 254 11.93 16.39 7.17
N ASP A 255 12.24 17.67 6.93
CA ASP A 255 12.26 18.70 7.96
C ASP A 255 11.61 19.97 7.39
N ASN A 256 10.29 19.86 7.10
CA ASN A 256 9.48 21.01 6.68
C ASN A 256 9.25 21.91 7.89
N GLN A 257 9.34 23.22 7.67
CA GLN A 257 9.34 24.21 8.75
C GLN A 257 8.05 25.06 8.81
N THR A 258 7.29 25.08 7.73
CA THR A 258 6.10 25.93 7.62
C THR A 258 4.88 25.10 7.18
N PRO A 259 3.65 25.47 7.57
CA PRO A 259 2.42 24.73 7.27
C PRO A 259 2.11 24.56 5.77
N ASP A 260 2.64 25.46 4.93
CA ASP A 260 2.53 25.37 3.47
C ASP A 260 3.52 24.37 2.84
N GLN A 261 4.49 23.88 3.62
CA GLN A 261 5.41 22.83 3.25
C GLN A 261 4.91 21.50 3.79
N ARG A 262 4.43 20.62 2.92
CA ARG A 262 3.89 19.33 3.31
C ARG A 262 4.51 18.20 2.49
N ALA A 263 5.04 17.20 3.17
CA ALA A 263 5.58 16.00 2.55
C ALA A 263 4.71 14.80 2.88
N PHE A 264 4.09 14.22 1.86
CA PHE A 264 3.19 13.07 1.99
C PHE A 264 3.88 11.80 1.51
N ALA A 265 4.05 10.84 2.40
CA ALA A 265 4.66 9.57 2.09
C ALA A 265 3.89 8.85 0.96
N GLY A 266 4.64 8.22 0.10
CA GLY A 266 4.16 7.24 -0.85
C GLY A 266 4.64 5.86 -0.42
N SER A 267 5.66 5.34 -1.11
CA SER A 267 6.06 3.95 -1.01
C SER A 267 7.58 3.82 -0.94
N TYR A 268 8.06 2.72 -0.38
CA TYR A 268 9.43 2.28 -0.58
C TYR A 268 9.66 1.81 -2.02
N SER A 269 10.89 1.92 -2.50
CA SER A 269 11.26 1.27 -3.75
C SER A 269 11.43 -0.23 -3.56
N PRO A 270 11.16 -1.07 -4.59
CA PRO A 270 11.33 -2.52 -4.52
C PRO A 270 12.72 -3.00 -4.07
N ASN A 271 13.78 -2.24 -4.35
CA ASN A 271 15.13 -2.57 -3.88
C ASN A 271 15.45 -2.07 -2.46
N GLY A 272 14.48 -1.48 -1.77
CA GLY A 272 14.60 -0.99 -0.38
C GLY A 272 15.55 0.19 -0.17
N LYS A 273 16.01 0.86 -1.25
CA LYS A 273 17.03 1.92 -1.13
C LYS A 273 16.49 3.33 -1.18
N TRP A 274 15.24 3.48 -1.66
CA TRP A 274 14.61 4.76 -1.89
C TRP A 274 13.20 4.80 -1.33
N ILE A 275 12.70 6.01 -1.10
CA ILE A 275 11.32 6.34 -0.78
C ILE A 275 10.85 7.37 -1.80
N VAL A 276 9.68 7.14 -2.40
CA VAL A 276 8.97 8.12 -3.21
C VAL A 276 7.94 8.83 -2.34
N PHE A 277 7.76 10.12 -2.53
CA PHE A 277 6.81 10.93 -1.77
C PHE A 277 6.38 12.16 -2.56
N ARG A 278 5.26 12.76 -2.18
CA ARG A 278 4.81 14.06 -2.69
C ARG A 278 5.30 15.16 -1.76
N GLN A 279 5.94 16.20 -2.32
CA GLN A 279 6.22 17.45 -1.63
C GLN A 279 5.27 18.53 -2.13
N GLU A 280 4.61 19.23 -1.22
CA GLU A 280 3.80 20.43 -1.52
C GLU A 280 4.52 21.69 -1.05
N ARG A 281 4.32 22.77 -1.79
CA ARG A 281 4.70 24.15 -1.47
C ARG A 281 3.59 25.09 -1.94
N GLY A 282 2.77 25.57 -1.01
CA GLY A 282 1.55 26.26 -1.36
C GLY A 282 0.64 25.37 -2.23
N ASP A 283 0.23 25.87 -3.40
CA ASP A 283 -0.67 25.17 -4.31
C ASP A 283 0.05 24.21 -5.26
N GLN A 284 1.36 24.21 -5.30
CA GLN A 284 2.16 23.35 -6.18
C GLN A 284 2.63 22.07 -5.46
N SER A 285 2.73 20.98 -6.21
CA SER A 285 3.32 19.73 -5.74
C SER A 285 4.29 19.13 -6.73
N ALA A 286 5.24 18.37 -6.19
CA ALA A 286 6.26 17.65 -6.93
C ALA A 286 6.25 16.17 -6.49
N LEU A 287 6.58 15.26 -7.41
CA LEU A 287 6.90 13.89 -7.06
C LEU A 287 8.40 13.80 -6.77
N MET A 288 8.74 13.45 -5.56
CA MET A 288 10.10 13.44 -5.03
C MET A 288 10.55 12.02 -4.74
N VAL A 289 11.86 11.79 -4.77
CA VAL A 289 12.49 10.60 -4.22
C VAL A 289 13.62 10.99 -3.28
N MET A 290 13.87 10.17 -2.26
CA MET A 290 15.01 10.27 -1.36
C MET A 290 15.52 8.88 -0.99
N ARG A 291 16.73 8.78 -0.48
CA ARG A 291 17.23 7.55 0.14
C ARG A 291 16.49 7.28 1.45
N THR A 292 16.42 6.02 1.88
CA THR A 292 15.73 5.62 3.12
C THR A 292 16.33 6.22 4.40
N ASN A 293 17.49 6.87 4.29
CA ASN A 293 18.08 7.65 5.38
C ASN A 293 17.70 9.15 5.34
N GLY A 294 16.90 9.61 4.37
CA GLY A 294 16.51 11.00 4.14
C GLY A 294 17.43 11.80 3.23
N GLN A 295 18.55 11.24 2.78
CA GLN A 295 19.54 11.95 1.94
C GLN A 295 19.22 11.84 0.44
N GLY A 296 19.85 12.72 -0.37
CA GLY A 296 19.78 12.67 -1.83
C GLY A 296 18.38 12.97 -2.38
N MET A 297 17.62 13.78 -1.67
CA MET A 297 16.28 14.20 -2.07
C MET A 297 16.32 15.01 -3.38
N HIS A 298 15.50 14.61 -4.35
CA HIS A 298 15.34 15.33 -5.61
C HIS A 298 13.97 15.05 -6.24
N ALA A 299 13.52 15.98 -7.09
CA ALA A 299 12.27 15.84 -7.83
C ALA A 299 12.47 14.95 -9.06
N ILE A 300 11.55 14.00 -9.26
CA ILE A 300 11.40 13.24 -10.50
C ILE A 300 10.28 13.80 -11.39
N LEU A 301 9.26 14.42 -10.80
CA LEU A 301 8.36 15.35 -11.50
C LEU A 301 8.46 16.71 -10.81
N PRO A 302 8.64 17.81 -11.56
CA PRO A 302 8.84 19.14 -10.99
C PRO A 302 7.59 19.68 -10.30
N PHE A 303 7.74 20.72 -9.49
CA PHE A 303 6.62 21.45 -8.91
C PHE A 303 5.69 21.98 -9.99
N SER A 304 4.42 21.67 -9.86
CA SER A 304 3.34 22.09 -10.76
C SER A 304 1.98 21.92 -10.08
N ASP A 305 0.91 22.33 -10.75
CA ASP A 305 -0.47 22.11 -10.31
C ASP A 305 -0.90 20.63 -10.42
N PHE A 306 -0.11 19.79 -11.08
CA PHE A 306 -0.31 18.37 -11.18
C PHE A 306 0.03 17.70 -9.84
N ARG A 307 -0.99 17.14 -9.15
CA ARG A 307 -0.88 16.65 -7.77
C ARG A 307 -0.88 15.12 -7.71
N PRO A 308 0.27 14.44 -7.73
CA PRO A 308 0.34 13.00 -7.52
C PRO A 308 -0.07 12.64 -6.07
N ARG A 309 -1.00 11.68 -5.92
CA ARG A 309 -1.49 11.19 -4.63
C ARG A 309 -1.48 9.66 -4.61
N SER A 310 -1.60 9.06 -3.41
CA SER A 310 -1.65 7.59 -3.23
C SER A 310 -0.58 6.89 -4.07
N ILE A 311 0.67 7.23 -3.80
CA ILE A 311 1.82 6.87 -4.64
C ILE A 311 2.28 5.47 -4.26
N ASP A 312 2.50 4.61 -5.26
CA ASP A 312 3.05 3.27 -5.07
C ASP A 312 4.16 2.94 -6.07
N TRP A 313 5.24 2.28 -5.61
CA TRP A 313 6.41 1.97 -6.42
C TRP A 313 6.51 0.48 -6.72
N GLY A 314 6.14 0.09 -7.92
CA GLY A 314 6.15 -1.30 -8.34
C GLY A 314 7.50 -1.84 -8.80
N PRO A 315 7.63 -3.18 -8.86
CA PRO A 315 8.80 -3.84 -9.42
C PRO A 315 8.81 -3.77 -10.96
N VAL A 316 9.96 -4.11 -11.55
CA VAL A 316 10.01 -4.45 -12.97
C VAL A 316 9.27 -5.77 -13.16
N PRO A 317 8.41 -5.91 -14.19
CA PRO A 317 7.75 -7.20 -14.50
C PRO A 317 8.76 -8.35 -14.61
N SER A 318 8.47 -9.47 -13.91
CA SER A 318 9.30 -10.66 -13.84
C SER A 318 9.06 -11.62 -14.99
#